data_85675d87ce77eb18d3467ca4045ee234
#
_entry.id   85675d87ce77eb18d3467ca4045ee234
#
_cell.length_a   1.000
_cell.length_b   1.000
_cell.length_c   1.000
_cell.angle_alpha   90.00
_cell.angle_beta   90.00
_cell.angle_gamma   90.00
#
_symmetry.space_group_name_H-M   'P 1'
#
loop_
_entity.id
_entity.type
_entity.pdbx_description
1 polymer ?
#
loop_
_entity_poly.entity_id
_entity_poly.type
_entity_poly.pdbx_seq_one_letter_code
_entity_poly.pdbx_strand_id
1 'polypeptide(L)'
;MPKRTLEEVRQFVGNGVRLLMIRAVPDGESNPLFEETFALFKDYYGEHCNDNTKPYAGVVELIETLKKKGYAVAIVSNKIDFAVKELNDLYFKGIVPVAIGEKEDIRRKPAPDTVFEALKELGKTKEEAVYVGDSDVDIETAKNAGMPCISVLWGFRDKEFLAEHGAEYYAETTEEVSELIAKIEE
;
A
#
# COMPACT_ATOMS: atom_id res chain seq x y z
N MET A 1 -19.49 -15.55 14.06
CA MET A 1 -19.31 -14.24 13.45
C MET A 1 -20.17 -14.15 12.17
N PRO A 2 -20.80 -13.01 11.85
CA PRO A 2 -21.57 -12.84 10.62
C PRO A 2 -20.62 -12.88 9.40
N LYS A 3 -21.16 -13.30 8.25
CA LYS A 3 -20.43 -13.16 6.98
C LYS A 3 -20.39 -11.68 6.58
N ARG A 4 -19.24 -11.23 6.09
CA ARG A 4 -19.07 -9.92 5.48
C ARG A 4 -19.06 -10.04 3.96
N THR A 5 -19.63 -9.06 3.28
CA THR A 5 -19.58 -8.98 1.83
C THR A 5 -18.21 -8.51 1.36
N LEU A 6 -17.86 -8.76 0.09
CA LEU A 6 -16.61 -8.25 -0.49
C LEU A 6 -16.55 -6.71 -0.47
N GLU A 7 -17.70 -6.04 -0.66
CA GLU A 7 -17.78 -4.59 -0.60
C GLU A 7 -17.49 -4.05 0.81
N GLU A 8 -18.07 -4.66 1.86
CA GLU A 8 -17.74 -4.32 3.24
C GLU A 8 -16.24 -4.52 3.52
N VAL A 9 -15.68 -5.67 3.11
CA VAL A 9 -14.26 -5.97 3.32
C VAL A 9 -13.37 -4.96 2.59
N ARG A 10 -13.73 -4.54 1.38
CA ARG A 10 -13.02 -3.50 0.62
C ARG A 10 -12.93 -2.19 1.40
N GLN A 11 -14.00 -1.81 2.10
CA GLN A 11 -14.03 -0.60 2.94
C GLN A 11 -13.23 -0.76 4.25
N PHE A 12 -13.08 -2.00 4.75
CA PHE A 12 -12.34 -2.27 5.99
C PHE A 12 -10.83 -2.24 5.82
N VAL A 13 -10.33 -2.50 4.60
CA VAL A 13 -8.90 -2.56 4.26
C VAL A 13 -8.25 -1.17 4.29
N GLY A 14 -6.93 -1.13 4.51
CA GLY A 14 -6.09 0.07 4.35
C GLY A 14 -5.27 0.45 5.59
N ASN A 15 -5.76 0.17 6.80
CA ASN A 15 -5.15 0.63 8.05
C ASN A 15 -4.56 -0.52 8.91
N GLY A 16 -4.06 -1.57 8.28
CA GLY A 16 -3.50 -2.74 8.96
C GLY A 16 -4.54 -3.77 9.39
N VAL A 17 -4.05 -4.97 9.72
CA VAL A 17 -4.92 -6.15 9.95
C VAL A 17 -5.78 -6.05 11.21
N ARG A 18 -5.27 -5.40 12.28
CA ARG A 18 -6.05 -5.25 13.53
C ARG A 18 -7.29 -4.38 13.31
N LEU A 19 -7.13 -3.24 12.62
CA LEU A 19 -8.25 -2.34 12.36
C LEU A 19 -9.26 -2.95 11.36
N LEU A 20 -8.78 -3.74 10.39
CA LEU A 20 -9.66 -4.54 9.53
C LEU A 20 -10.55 -5.45 10.39
N MET A 21 -9.97 -6.15 11.36
CA MET A 21 -10.72 -7.06 12.24
C MET A 21 -11.64 -6.31 13.19
N ILE A 22 -11.26 -5.15 13.71
CA ILE A 22 -12.13 -4.27 14.52
C ILE A 22 -13.41 -3.91 13.75
N ARG A 23 -13.26 -3.57 12.46
CA ARG A 23 -14.39 -3.21 11.59
C ARG A 23 -15.23 -4.44 11.18
N ALA A 24 -14.60 -5.60 11.05
CA ALA A 24 -15.27 -6.84 10.62
C ALA A 24 -16.04 -7.55 11.73
N VAL A 25 -15.53 -7.52 12.96
CA VAL A 25 -16.14 -8.17 14.13
C VAL A 25 -17.21 -7.26 14.73
N PRO A 26 -18.44 -7.76 15.02
CA PRO A 26 -19.45 -7.00 15.75
C PRO A 26 -18.89 -6.48 17.08
N ASP A 27 -19.18 -5.24 17.43
CA ASP A 27 -18.69 -4.53 18.63
C ASP A 27 -17.16 -4.39 18.70
N GLY A 28 -16.44 -4.73 17.62
CA GLY A 28 -15.00 -4.57 17.51
C GLY A 28 -14.25 -5.22 18.68
N GLU A 29 -13.32 -4.48 19.28
CA GLU A 29 -12.50 -4.94 20.41
C GLU A 29 -13.31 -5.20 21.71
N SER A 30 -14.53 -4.67 21.80
CA SER A 30 -15.42 -4.93 22.94
C SER A 30 -16.09 -6.31 22.88
N ASN A 31 -15.98 -6.99 21.74
CA ASN A 31 -16.50 -8.36 21.60
C ASN A 31 -15.62 -9.33 22.40
N PRO A 32 -16.19 -10.15 23.33
CA PRO A 32 -15.39 -11.07 24.16
C PRO A 32 -14.62 -12.13 23.35
N LEU A 33 -15.00 -12.37 22.10
CA LEU A 33 -14.32 -13.31 21.19
C LEU A 33 -13.33 -12.59 20.23
N PHE A 34 -13.11 -11.29 20.39
CA PHE A 34 -12.30 -10.52 19.45
C PHE A 34 -10.86 -11.06 19.34
N GLU A 35 -10.15 -11.20 20.45
CA GLU A 35 -8.75 -11.63 20.45
C GLU A 35 -8.58 -13.07 19.91
N GLU A 36 -9.51 -13.97 20.27
CA GLU A 36 -9.51 -15.34 19.72
C GLU A 36 -9.75 -15.33 18.20
N THR A 37 -10.73 -14.55 17.72
CA THR A 37 -11.02 -14.41 16.29
C THR A 37 -9.85 -13.77 15.54
N PHE A 38 -9.21 -12.78 16.15
CA PHE A 38 -8.05 -12.12 15.57
C PHE A 38 -6.83 -13.05 15.48
N ALA A 39 -6.58 -13.88 16.48
CA ALA A 39 -5.53 -14.89 16.43
C ALA A 39 -5.77 -15.90 15.31
N LEU A 40 -6.97 -16.48 15.24
CA LEU A 40 -7.36 -17.39 14.16
C LEU A 40 -7.25 -16.74 12.77
N PHE A 41 -7.62 -15.47 12.65
CA PHE A 41 -7.45 -14.74 11.40
C PHE A 41 -5.96 -14.60 11.01
N LYS A 42 -5.08 -14.28 11.96
CA LYS A 42 -3.64 -14.14 11.67
C LYS A 42 -3.02 -15.46 11.21
N ASP A 43 -3.38 -16.56 11.86
CA ASP A 43 -2.88 -17.90 11.50
C ASP A 43 -3.35 -18.26 10.08
N TYR A 44 -4.65 -18.16 9.83
CA TYR A 44 -5.22 -18.42 8.50
C TYR A 44 -4.63 -17.50 7.41
N TYR A 45 -4.54 -16.19 7.71
CA TYR A 45 -4.00 -15.22 6.77
C TYR A 45 -2.51 -15.46 6.47
N GLY A 46 -1.73 -15.93 7.46
CA GLY A 46 -0.34 -16.30 7.27
C GLY A 46 -0.14 -17.38 6.20
N GLU A 47 -1.05 -18.35 6.14
CA GLU A 47 -1.01 -19.45 5.16
C GLU A 47 -1.63 -19.08 3.80
N HIS A 48 -2.62 -18.16 3.78
CA HIS A 48 -3.49 -17.90 2.62
C HIS A 48 -3.37 -16.48 2.03
N CYS A 49 -2.46 -15.64 2.54
CA CYS A 49 -2.36 -14.23 2.11
C CYS A 49 -1.99 -14.06 0.63
N ASN A 50 -1.49 -15.11 -0.01
CA ASN A 50 -1.03 -15.09 -1.41
C ASN A 50 -1.94 -15.86 -2.38
N ASP A 51 -2.96 -16.61 -1.90
CA ASP A 51 -3.79 -17.50 -2.72
C ASP A 51 -4.41 -16.81 -3.95
N ASN A 52 -4.84 -15.56 -3.78
CA ASN A 52 -5.48 -14.76 -4.84
C ASN A 52 -4.78 -13.41 -5.07
N THR A 53 -3.63 -13.18 -4.45
CA THR A 53 -2.88 -11.92 -4.57
C THR A 53 -2.04 -11.95 -5.85
N LYS A 54 -2.17 -10.91 -6.68
CA LYS A 54 -1.38 -10.73 -7.90
C LYS A 54 -1.22 -9.25 -8.21
N PRO A 55 -0.19 -8.86 -8.96
CA PRO A 55 -0.06 -7.49 -9.46
C PRO A 55 -1.25 -7.11 -10.34
N TYR A 56 -1.63 -5.84 -10.34
CA TYR A 56 -2.53 -5.30 -11.35
C TYR A 56 -1.86 -5.36 -12.73
N ALA A 57 -2.69 -5.44 -13.78
CA ALA A 57 -2.21 -5.50 -15.15
C ALA A 57 -1.32 -4.27 -15.47
N GLY A 58 -0.19 -4.50 -16.14
CA GLY A 58 0.76 -3.46 -16.54
C GLY A 58 1.71 -2.96 -15.45
N VAL A 59 1.48 -3.30 -14.14
CA VAL A 59 2.31 -2.76 -13.05
C VAL A 59 3.74 -3.31 -13.08
N VAL A 60 3.93 -4.58 -13.40
CA VAL A 60 5.27 -5.16 -13.52
C VAL A 60 6.06 -4.48 -14.65
N GLU A 61 5.41 -4.33 -15.80
CA GLU A 61 5.97 -3.67 -16.98
C GLU A 61 6.27 -2.18 -16.72
N LEU A 62 5.42 -1.48 -15.96
CA LEU A 62 5.68 -0.11 -15.51
C LEU A 62 6.96 -0.04 -14.68
N ILE A 63 7.08 -0.89 -13.65
CA ILE A 63 8.26 -0.90 -12.77
C ILE A 63 9.53 -1.21 -13.55
N GLU A 64 9.50 -2.19 -14.47
CA GLU A 64 10.63 -2.49 -15.35
C GLU A 64 11.00 -1.29 -16.24
N THR A 65 10.00 -0.58 -16.75
CA THR A 65 10.20 0.61 -17.59
C THR A 65 10.83 1.75 -16.78
N LEU A 66 10.33 2.01 -15.58
CA LEU A 66 10.91 3.00 -14.67
C LEU A 66 12.35 2.66 -14.32
N LYS A 67 12.63 1.39 -14.01
CA LYS A 67 14.00 0.93 -13.75
C LYS A 67 14.92 1.13 -14.95
N LYS A 68 14.48 0.84 -16.18
CA LYS A 68 15.26 1.09 -17.42
C LYS A 68 15.53 2.57 -17.63
N LYS A 69 14.65 3.45 -17.17
CA LYS A 69 14.82 4.92 -17.18
C LYS A 69 15.71 5.43 -16.05
N GLY A 70 16.20 4.57 -15.16
CA GLY A 70 17.09 4.93 -14.04
C GLY A 70 16.39 5.25 -12.73
N TYR A 71 15.06 5.11 -12.64
CA TYR A 71 14.34 5.29 -11.38
C TYR A 71 14.60 4.12 -10.42
N ALA A 72 14.76 4.45 -9.14
CA ALA A 72 14.72 3.48 -8.07
C ALA A 72 13.26 3.31 -7.58
N VAL A 73 12.83 2.07 -7.34
CA VAL A 73 11.47 1.76 -6.89
C VAL A 73 11.52 1.04 -5.56
N ALA A 74 10.63 1.41 -4.65
CA ALA A 74 10.40 0.71 -3.38
C ALA A 74 8.90 0.43 -3.17
N ILE A 75 8.60 -0.58 -2.37
CA ILE A 75 7.26 -0.90 -1.89
C ILE A 75 7.18 -0.55 -0.40
N VAL A 76 6.15 0.22 0.00
CA VAL A 76 5.80 0.49 1.40
C VAL A 76 4.34 0.12 1.65
N SER A 77 4.06 -0.65 2.69
CA SER A 77 2.73 -1.22 2.91
C SER A 77 2.38 -1.36 4.39
N ASN A 78 1.08 -1.25 4.72
CA ASN A 78 0.53 -1.63 6.03
C ASN A 78 0.23 -3.15 6.13
N LYS A 79 0.57 -3.93 5.10
CA LYS A 79 0.60 -5.38 5.16
C LYS A 79 1.79 -5.82 6.03
N ILE A 80 1.67 -6.93 6.74
CA ILE A 80 2.75 -7.48 7.59
C ILE A 80 4.03 -7.67 6.76
N ASP A 81 5.18 -7.27 7.29
CA ASP A 81 6.47 -7.17 6.57
C ASP A 81 6.89 -8.47 5.88
N PHE A 82 6.76 -9.63 6.54
CA PHE A 82 7.12 -10.89 5.91
C PHE A 82 6.30 -11.17 4.64
N ALA A 83 5.00 -10.85 4.66
CA ALA A 83 4.11 -11.07 3.52
C ALA A 83 4.38 -10.07 2.38
N VAL A 84 4.83 -8.85 2.69
CA VAL A 84 5.28 -7.88 1.67
C VAL A 84 6.53 -8.38 0.98
N LYS A 85 7.50 -8.91 1.74
CA LYS A 85 8.76 -9.47 1.21
C LYS A 85 8.52 -10.70 0.36
N GLU A 86 7.66 -11.61 0.81
CA GLU A 86 7.29 -12.81 0.05
C GLU A 86 6.64 -12.45 -1.30
N LEU A 87 5.71 -11.49 -1.31
CA LEU A 87 5.11 -10.99 -2.55
C LEU A 87 6.12 -10.27 -3.45
N ASN A 88 7.04 -9.52 -2.86
CA ASN A 88 8.12 -8.88 -3.61
C ASN A 88 9.03 -9.91 -4.28
N ASP A 89 9.40 -10.96 -3.56
CA ASP A 89 10.20 -12.06 -4.11
C ASP A 89 9.46 -12.84 -5.20
N LEU A 90 8.15 -12.98 -5.07
CA LEU A 90 7.32 -13.70 -6.03
C LEU A 90 7.11 -12.93 -7.34
N TYR A 91 6.81 -11.62 -7.25
CA TYR A 91 6.36 -10.84 -8.40
C TYR A 91 7.35 -9.79 -8.88
N PHE A 92 8.24 -9.28 -8.02
CA PHE A 92 9.10 -8.15 -8.30
C PHE A 92 10.58 -8.43 -8.05
N LYS A 93 10.96 -9.72 -7.92
CA LYS A 93 12.33 -10.14 -7.68
C LYS A 93 13.30 -9.57 -8.71
N GLY A 94 14.31 -8.86 -8.20
CA GLY A 94 15.34 -8.25 -9.02
C GLY A 94 14.93 -6.93 -9.73
N ILE A 95 13.68 -6.50 -9.59
CA ILE A 95 13.22 -5.19 -10.10
C ILE A 95 12.89 -4.19 -8.99
N VAL A 96 12.41 -4.65 -7.83
CA VAL A 96 12.18 -3.81 -6.65
C VAL A 96 13.16 -4.21 -5.54
N PRO A 97 14.19 -3.40 -5.25
CA PRO A 97 15.22 -3.75 -4.27
C PRO A 97 14.77 -3.57 -2.81
N VAL A 98 13.79 -2.72 -2.55
CA VAL A 98 13.33 -2.34 -1.21
C VAL A 98 11.84 -2.60 -1.08
N ALA A 99 11.45 -3.41 -0.09
CA ALA A 99 10.06 -3.70 0.23
C ALA A 99 9.88 -3.74 1.76
N ILE A 100 9.07 -2.83 2.29
CA ILE A 100 8.87 -2.60 3.72
C ILE A 100 7.38 -2.73 4.05
N GLY A 101 7.08 -3.62 4.97
CA GLY A 101 5.75 -3.81 5.53
C GLY A 101 5.61 -3.25 6.96
N GLU A 102 4.48 -3.57 7.61
CA GLU A 102 4.24 -3.24 9.01
C GLU A 102 5.19 -4.02 9.92
N LYS A 103 5.92 -3.30 10.78
CA LYS A 103 6.85 -3.80 11.81
C LYS A 103 6.53 -3.16 13.15
N GLU A 104 6.89 -3.81 14.26
CA GLU A 104 6.62 -3.30 15.61
C GLU A 104 7.33 -1.97 15.90
N ASP A 105 8.56 -1.80 15.41
CA ASP A 105 9.41 -0.63 15.71
C ASP A 105 9.19 0.56 14.76
N ILE A 106 8.29 0.46 13.78
CA ILE A 106 8.05 1.48 12.77
C ILE A 106 6.57 1.82 12.73
N ARG A 107 6.25 3.10 12.87
CA ARG A 107 4.87 3.55 12.78
C ARG A 107 4.35 3.29 11.36
N ARG A 108 3.19 2.61 11.29
CA ARG A 108 2.53 2.30 10.02
C ARG A 108 1.96 3.55 9.36
N LYS A 109 1.70 3.46 8.06
CA LYS A 109 0.99 4.50 7.31
C LYS A 109 -0.35 4.85 7.99
N PRO A 110 -0.73 6.12 8.12
CA PRO A 110 -0.20 7.28 7.38
C PRO A 110 1.04 7.96 7.99
N ALA A 111 1.68 7.40 9.05
CA ALA A 111 2.98 7.92 9.45
C ALA A 111 4.03 7.71 8.32
N PRO A 112 4.94 8.66 8.10
CA PRO A 112 5.87 8.62 6.97
C PRO A 112 7.10 7.74 7.21
N ASP A 113 7.17 7.06 8.36
CA ASP A 113 8.35 6.34 8.84
C ASP A 113 8.83 5.27 7.86
N THR A 114 7.90 4.45 7.32
CA THR A 114 8.24 3.43 6.32
C THR A 114 8.74 4.03 5.00
N VAL A 115 8.25 5.23 4.64
CA VAL A 115 8.70 5.96 3.46
C VAL A 115 10.14 6.43 3.65
N PHE A 116 10.45 7.03 4.82
CA PHE A 116 11.80 7.50 5.11
C PHE A 116 12.80 6.35 5.23
N GLU A 117 12.40 5.20 5.76
CA GLU A 117 13.25 4.00 5.75
C GLU A 117 13.52 3.52 4.32
N ALA A 118 12.50 3.46 3.47
CA ALA A 118 12.66 3.09 2.07
C ALA A 118 13.58 4.05 1.31
N LEU A 119 13.41 5.36 1.49
CA LEU A 119 14.28 6.37 0.90
C LEU A 119 15.73 6.21 1.35
N LYS A 120 15.95 5.98 2.64
CA LYS A 120 17.28 5.72 3.21
C LYS A 120 17.93 4.48 2.59
N GLU A 121 17.20 3.37 2.44
CA GLU A 121 17.72 2.15 1.83
C GLU A 121 18.02 2.34 0.34
N LEU A 122 17.25 3.18 -0.36
CA LEU A 122 17.49 3.55 -1.76
C LEU A 122 18.61 4.58 -1.93
N GLY A 123 19.09 5.23 -0.86
CA GLY A 123 20.03 6.35 -0.92
C GLY A 123 19.44 7.59 -1.58
N LYS A 124 18.13 7.84 -1.39
CA LYS A 124 17.35 8.93 -1.98
C LYS A 124 16.80 9.87 -0.92
N THR A 125 16.45 11.08 -1.35
CA THR A 125 15.74 12.07 -0.54
C THR A 125 14.26 12.17 -0.95
N LYS A 126 13.44 12.80 -0.12
CA LYS A 126 12.01 13.00 -0.43
C LYS A 126 11.78 13.94 -1.62
N GLU A 127 12.72 14.86 -1.87
CA GLU A 127 12.70 15.79 -3.00
C GLU A 127 12.95 15.09 -4.34
N GLU A 128 13.58 13.92 -4.31
CA GLU A 128 13.84 13.07 -5.48
C GLU A 128 12.79 11.98 -5.68
N ALA A 129 11.66 12.02 -4.95
CA ALA A 129 10.74 10.90 -4.91
C ALA A 129 9.27 11.32 -5.08
N VAL A 130 8.51 10.44 -5.71
CA VAL A 130 7.05 10.53 -5.89
C VAL A 130 6.41 9.32 -5.22
N TYR A 131 5.35 9.55 -4.46
CA TYR A 131 4.54 8.48 -3.90
C TYR A 131 3.45 8.06 -4.87
N VAL A 132 3.19 6.76 -4.99
CA VAL A 132 2.10 6.22 -5.82
C VAL A 132 1.22 5.35 -4.93
N GLY A 133 -0.08 5.60 -4.90
CA GLY A 133 -1.02 4.86 -4.05
C GLY A 133 -2.47 4.94 -4.52
N ASP A 134 -3.37 4.23 -3.84
CA ASP A 134 -4.76 4.04 -4.26
C ASP A 134 -5.78 4.38 -3.17
N SER A 135 -5.35 5.00 -2.08
CA SER A 135 -6.20 5.25 -0.92
C SER A 135 -5.93 6.59 -0.23
N ASP A 136 -6.86 7.00 0.62
CA ASP A 136 -6.73 8.12 1.57
C ASP A 136 -5.48 7.99 2.44
N VAL A 137 -5.17 6.78 2.89
CA VAL A 137 -3.97 6.51 3.69
C VAL A 137 -2.69 6.83 2.92
N ASP A 138 -2.67 6.57 1.62
CA ASP A 138 -1.50 6.84 0.76
C ASP A 138 -1.31 8.34 0.54
N ILE A 139 -2.41 9.07 0.27
CA ILE A 139 -2.41 10.53 0.14
C ILE A 139 -1.87 11.18 1.43
N GLU A 140 -2.40 10.75 2.58
CA GLU A 140 -1.97 11.27 3.87
C GLU A 140 -0.51 10.89 4.19
N THR A 141 -0.07 9.68 3.81
CA THR A 141 1.32 9.25 3.97
C THR A 141 2.27 10.14 3.17
N ALA A 142 1.96 10.38 1.90
CA ALA A 142 2.76 11.25 1.03
C ALA A 142 2.80 12.68 1.56
N LYS A 143 1.66 13.22 2.00
CA LYS A 143 1.57 14.54 2.62
C LYS A 143 2.44 14.63 3.89
N ASN A 144 2.36 13.63 4.77
CA ASN A 144 3.15 13.57 5.99
C ASN A 144 4.65 13.40 5.72
N ALA A 145 5.01 12.75 4.60
CA ALA A 145 6.40 12.66 4.13
C ALA A 145 6.88 13.93 3.41
N GLY A 146 5.97 14.83 3.02
CA GLY A 146 6.28 16.04 2.25
C GLY A 146 6.63 15.70 0.79
N MET A 147 5.94 14.73 0.19
CA MET A 147 6.15 14.23 -1.16
C MET A 147 4.88 14.43 -2.02
N PRO A 148 5.00 14.61 -3.34
CA PRO A 148 3.85 14.51 -4.24
C PRO A 148 3.29 13.09 -4.28
N CYS A 149 1.96 12.97 -4.46
CA CYS A 149 1.26 11.69 -4.54
C CYS A 149 0.51 11.55 -5.86
N ILE A 150 0.76 10.47 -6.60
CA ILE A 150 -0.05 10.06 -7.74
C ILE A 150 -1.06 9.03 -7.23
N SER A 151 -2.35 9.35 -7.35
CA SER A 151 -3.46 8.49 -6.98
C SER A 151 -3.90 7.65 -8.19
N VAL A 152 -3.75 6.33 -8.08
CA VAL A 152 -4.16 5.40 -9.14
C VAL A 152 -5.61 4.97 -8.97
N LEU A 153 -6.37 4.90 -10.07
CA LEU A 153 -7.82 4.70 -10.05
C LEU A 153 -8.25 3.23 -10.22
N TRP A 154 -7.32 2.31 -10.38
CA TRP A 154 -7.60 0.86 -10.43
C TRP A 154 -7.55 0.14 -9.09
N GLY A 155 -7.40 0.89 -7.98
CA GLY A 155 -7.23 0.34 -6.64
C GLY A 155 -8.51 0.31 -5.79
N PHE A 156 -8.37 0.57 -4.49
CA PHE A 156 -9.46 0.41 -3.51
C PHE A 156 -10.47 1.55 -3.51
N ARG A 157 -10.07 2.78 -3.87
CA ARG A 157 -10.91 3.98 -3.79
C ARG A 157 -11.22 4.52 -5.18
N ASP A 158 -12.41 5.10 -5.32
CA ASP A 158 -12.80 5.82 -6.53
C ASP A 158 -12.25 7.25 -6.54
N LYS A 159 -12.36 7.91 -7.69
CA LYS A 159 -11.80 9.24 -7.93
C LYS A 159 -12.43 10.30 -7.03
N GLU A 160 -13.73 10.23 -6.81
CA GLU A 160 -14.49 11.18 -5.99
C GLU A 160 -13.99 11.12 -4.54
N PHE A 161 -13.88 9.93 -3.99
CA PHE A 161 -13.34 9.72 -2.65
C PHE A 161 -11.89 10.23 -2.51
N LEU A 162 -11.02 9.92 -3.48
CA LEU A 162 -9.62 10.38 -3.47
C LEU A 162 -9.54 11.92 -3.55
N ALA A 163 -10.41 12.56 -4.35
CA ALA A 163 -10.49 14.01 -4.46
C ALA A 163 -10.90 14.67 -3.13
N GLU A 164 -11.88 14.11 -2.42
CA GLU A 164 -12.31 14.57 -1.10
C GLU A 164 -11.18 14.49 -0.05
N HIS A 165 -10.21 13.57 -0.25
CA HIS A 165 -9.04 13.40 0.62
C HIS A 165 -7.79 14.15 0.14
N GLY A 166 -7.93 15.01 -0.90
CA GLY A 166 -6.88 15.93 -1.34
C GLY A 166 -5.91 15.35 -2.36
N ALA A 167 -6.33 14.34 -3.15
CA ALA A 167 -5.55 13.90 -4.30
C ALA A 167 -5.46 15.01 -5.36
N GLU A 168 -4.27 15.23 -5.91
CA GLU A 168 -3.99 16.25 -6.93
C GLU A 168 -3.67 15.63 -8.30
N TYR A 169 -2.97 14.49 -8.31
CA TYR A 169 -2.59 13.78 -9.53
C TYR A 169 -3.33 12.45 -9.59
N TYR A 170 -3.90 12.14 -10.75
CA TYR A 170 -4.67 10.91 -10.98
C TYR A 170 -4.13 10.17 -12.19
N ALA A 171 -4.04 8.85 -12.09
CA ALA A 171 -3.69 7.98 -13.18
C ALA A 171 -4.76 6.87 -13.33
N GLU A 172 -5.31 6.74 -14.54
CA GLU A 172 -6.22 5.66 -14.93
C GLU A 172 -5.47 4.45 -15.48
N THR A 173 -4.26 4.69 -16.00
CA THR A 173 -3.40 3.66 -16.60
C THR A 173 -1.97 3.72 -16.06
N THR A 174 -1.23 2.65 -16.28
CA THR A 174 0.19 2.56 -15.90
C THR A 174 1.07 3.52 -16.73
N GLU A 175 0.69 3.80 -17.97
CA GLU A 175 1.35 4.77 -18.86
C GLU A 175 1.25 6.17 -18.27
N GLU A 176 0.05 6.57 -17.81
CA GLU A 176 -0.19 7.88 -17.18
C GLU A 176 0.66 8.06 -15.90
N VAL A 177 0.92 7.01 -15.12
CA VAL A 177 1.85 7.09 -13.98
C VAL A 177 3.24 7.51 -14.45
N SER A 178 3.75 6.88 -15.52
CA SER A 178 5.08 7.22 -16.07
C SER A 178 5.16 8.66 -16.60
N GLU A 179 4.07 9.16 -17.21
CA GLU A 179 3.96 10.53 -17.72
C GLU A 179 3.90 11.55 -16.57
N LEU A 180 3.11 11.25 -15.53
CA LEU A 180 2.98 12.12 -14.36
C LEU A 180 4.29 12.21 -13.57
N ILE A 181 5.03 11.11 -13.42
CA ILE A 181 6.36 11.14 -12.79
C ILE A 181 7.26 12.13 -13.55
N ALA A 182 7.36 12.02 -14.88
CA ALA A 182 8.18 12.91 -15.68
C ALA A 182 7.76 14.38 -15.57
N LYS A 183 6.45 14.64 -15.48
CA LYS A 183 5.90 16.00 -15.33
C LYS A 183 6.17 16.61 -13.94
N ILE A 184 6.22 15.79 -12.89
CA ILE A 184 6.48 16.26 -11.52
C ILE A 184 7.97 16.61 -11.34
N GLU A 185 8.85 16.01 -12.13
CA GLU A 185 10.30 16.29 -12.12
C GLU A 185 10.68 17.60 -12.84
N GLU A 186 9.81 18.16 -13.69
CA GLU A 186 10.03 19.44 -14.38
C GLU A 186 9.85 20.65 -13.45
#